data_b962202d950584329ed5fd7fbf675ac3
#
_entry.id   b962202d950584329ed5fd7fbf675ac3
#
_cell.length_a   1.000
_cell.length_b   1.000
_cell.length_c   1.000
_cell.angle_alpha   90.00
_cell.angle_beta   90.00
_cell.angle_gamma   90.00
#
_symmetry.space_group_name_H-M   'P 1'
#
loop_
_entity.id
_entity.type
_entity.pdbx_description
1 polymer ?
#
loop_
_entity_poly.entity_id
_entity_poly.type
_entity_poly.pdbx_seq_one_letter_code
_entity_poly.pdbx_strand_id
1 'polypeptide(L)'
;MIKRILLVSLVLIVFPVLAAKPNVLFIAVDDLNDWIGCLEGHPQALTPNMDRLAKRGVLFTNAHCAAPACKPSRAAVFSGLMPARTGVWSNDSMRIEKAAPKAKLLTYAFREAGYQTLGTGKMLHSTVPELFEEYHSVNQRWSPFPKKAVPYTKAELPSKGTDNPRHVLKDSRGRTVVLPINRMPSDRTPHSVAGESFDWGGFDVPDSDFGDTQITSWAINKLNHELGSKKPFFLGVGYYRPHTPLFAPQKYFERFKKTPGKLPPIRKDDLKDIGPAGRKWAIEAVTAGSHATVLKHQQWRAAVEAYLACTTYVDHEIGRLLDALDQSDAAANTWIVLWSDHGWHLGEKEHWGKWTGWERSTRVPLMIVPPKRLAKRFAAGGSRCAQPVGLIDLYPTLAEACGLSAPNKLDGQSLLPLLRNPAKATGRVLTTTFDKGNVSHRTIRWRYLRYANGEEELYDLQNDPHEWTNLAADPLHDELKKRLTETH
;
A
#
# COMPACT_ATOMS: atom_id res chain seq x y z
N MET A 1 -66.18 -52.53 10.66
CA MET A 1 -65.59 -51.57 9.67
C MET A 1 -64.48 -50.79 10.35
N ILE A 2 -63.23 -51.18 10.14
CA ILE A 2 -62.07 -50.53 10.73
C ILE A 2 -61.49 -49.51 9.71
N LYS A 3 -61.63 -48.20 10.01
CA LYS A 3 -61.02 -47.12 9.17
C LYS A 3 -59.54 -47.05 9.42
N ARG A 4 -58.76 -47.44 8.43
CA ARG A 4 -57.27 -47.20 8.43
C ARG A 4 -57.02 -45.73 8.12
N ILE A 5 -56.44 -44.99 9.05
CA ILE A 5 -55.94 -43.63 8.85
C ILE A 5 -54.52 -43.77 8.27
N LEU A 6 -54.32 -43.34 7.05
CA LEU A 6 -52.99 -43.22 6.42
C LEU A 6 -52.32 -41.95 6.91
N LEU A 7 -51.27 -42.10 7.74
CA LEU A 7 -50.42 -40.96 8.13
C LEU A 7 -49.41 -40.73 7.01
N VAL A 8 -49.54 -39.67 6.24
CA VAL A 8 -48.58 -39.23 5.26
C VAL A 8 -47.53 -38.38 5.99
N SER A 9 -46.33 -38.98 6.23
CA SER A 9 -45.18 -38.25 6.79
C SER A 9 -44.58 -37.39 5.70
N LEU A 10 -44.75 -36.06 5.79
CA LEU A 10 -44.11 -35.08 4.94
C LEU A 10 -42.63 -34.95 5.36
N VAL A 11 -41.72 -35.59 4.62
CA VAL A 11 -40.26 -35.42 4.81
C VAL A 11 -39.88 -34.07 4.20
N LEU A 12 -39.67 -33.06 5.04
CA LEU A 12 -39.05 -31.78 4.65
C LEU A 12 -37.57 -32.03 4.33
N ILE A 13 -37.26 -32.16 3.04
CA ILE A 13 -35.85 -32.17 2.58
C ILE A 13 -35.36 -30.74 2.71
N VAL A 14 -34.66 -30.43 3.81
CA VAL A 14 -33.93 -29.19 3.98
C VAL A 14 -32.65 -29.29 3.14
N PHE A 15 -32.72 -28.77 1.91
CA PHE A 15 -31.50 -28.55 1.15
C PHE A 15 -30.62 -27.56 1.91
N PRO A 16 -29.34 -27.87 2.18
CA PRO A 16 -28.45 -26.89 2.76
C PRO A 16 -28.36 -25.73 1.74
N VAL A 17 -28.89 -24.57 2.10
CA VAL A 17 -28.64 -23.34 1.34
C VAL A 17 -27.15 -23.14 1.39
N LEU A 18 -26.44 -23.46 0.32
CA LEU A 18 -25.02 -23.14 0.19
C LEU A 18 -24.89 -21.64 0.46
N ALA A 19 -24.27 -21.29 1.58
CA ALA A 19 -24.07 -19.91 1.94
C ALA A 19 -23.37 -19.18 0.78
N ALA A 20 -24.00 -18.12 0.26
CA ALA A 20 -23.44 -17.36 -0.86
C ALA A 20 -22.00 -16.97 -0.60
N LYS A 21 -21.11 -17.18 -1.58
CA LYS A 21 -19.71 -16.77 -1.47
C LYS A 21 -19.61 -15.29 -1.14
N PRO A 22 -18.69 -14.87 -0.25
CA PRO A 22 -18.54 -13.45 0.08
C PRO A 22 -17.89 -12.69 -1.06
N ASN A 23 -18.24 -11.44 -1.24
CA ASN A 23 -17.57 -10.50 -2.12
C ASN A 23 -16.26 -10.01 -1.48
N VAL A 24 -15.40 -9.40 -2.28
CA VAL A 24 -14.16 -8.76 -1.81
C VAL A 24 -14.02 -7.37 -2.42
N LEU A 25 -13.93 -6.35 -1.58
CA LEU A 25 -13.43 -5.03 -1.94
C LEU A 25 -11.97 -4.92 -1.49
N PHE A 26 -11.06 -4.83 -2.46
CA PHE A 26 -9.61 -4.87 -2.25
C PHE A 26 -8.99 -3.52 -2.61
N ILE A 27 -8.72 -2.70 -1.58
CA ILE A 27 -8.28 -1.32 -1.70
C ILE A 27 -6.77 -1.24 -1.51
N ALA A 28 -6.05 -0.85 -2.54
CA ALA A 28 -4.60 -0.63 -2.53
C ALA A 28 -4.30 0.88 -2.55
N VAL A 29 -3.40 1.35 -1.70
CA VAL A 29 -2.94 2.74 -1.67
C VAL A 29 -1.43 2.76 -1.96
N ASP A 30 -0.97 3.65 -2.83
CA ASP A 30 0.43 3.69 -3.28
C ASP A 30 1.27 4.63 -2.41
N ASP A 31 2.42 4.17 -1.94
CA ASP A 31 3.38 4.96 -1.13
C ASP A 31 2.82 5.46 0.23
N LEU A 32 1.74 4.88 0.77
CA LEU A 32 1.17 5.33 2.04
C LEU A 32 1.88 4.68 3.23
N ASN A 33 2.59 5.49 4.01
CA ASN A 33 3.19 5.07 5.28
C ASN A 33 2.16 5.08 6.43
N ASP A 34 2.62 4.95 7.66
CA ASP A 34 1.79 4.94 8.87
C ASP A 34 1.21 6.32 9.29
N TRP A 35 1.35 7.36 8.45
CA TRP A 35 0.80 8.70 8.71
C TRP A 35 -0.70 8.77 8.46
N ILE A 36 -1.42 7.91 9.18
CA ILE A 36 -2.89 7.89 9.25
C ILE A 36 -3.33 7.93 10.70
N GLY A 37 -4.53 8.43 10.97
CA GLY A 37 -5.01 8.68 12.34
C GLY A 37 -4.98 7.42 13.22
N CYS A 38 -5.51 6.30 12.74
CA CYS A 38 -5.57 5.06 13.52
C CYS A 38 -4.20 4.39 13.78
N LEU A 39 -3.14 4.77 13.07
CA LEU A 39 -1.75 4.32 13.34
C LEU A 39 -0.91 5.37 14.08
N GLU A 40 -1.42 6.59 14.23
CA GLU A 40 -0.80 7.67 15.01
C GLU A 40 0.60 8.09 14.50
N GLY A 41 0.91 7.77 13.23
CA GLY A 41 2.25 8.00 12.68
C GLY A 41 2.62 9.46 12.49
N HIS A 42 1.63 10.37 12.44
CA HIS A 42 1.86 11.80 12.38
C HIS A 42 0.73 12.58 13.09
N PRO A 43 1.04 13.57 13.95
CA PRO A 43 0.03 14.26 14.78
C PRO A 43 -0.96 15.11 13.98
N GLN A 44 -0.66 15.41 12.72
CA GLN A 44 -1.55 16.15 11.82
C GLN A 44 -2.15 15.25 10.71
N ALA A 45 -2.05 13.92 10.82
CA ALA A 45 -2.77 13.04 9.93
C ALA A 45 -4.28 13.25 10.07
N LEU A 46 -4.98 13.39 8.95
CA LEU A 46 -6.44 13.60 8.92
C LEU A 46 -7.05 12.58 7.96
N THR A 47 -7.42 11.42 8.54
CA THR A 47 -7.92 10.25 7.79
C THR A 47 -9.17 9.65 8.43
N PRO A 48 -10.26 10.45 8.60
CA PRO A 48 -11.45 9.99 9.31
C PRO A 48 -12.11 8.76 8.69
N ASN A 49 -11.96 8.53 7.39
CA ASN A 49 -12.55 7.41 6.70
C ASN A 49 -11.77 6.11 6.89
N MET A 50 -10.44 6.15 6.85
CA MET A 50 -9.58 5.02 7.24
C MET A 50 -9.77 4.71 8.72
N ASP A 51 -9.89 5.73 9.58
CA ASP A 51 -10.12 5.56 11.01
C ASP A 51 -11.47 4.88 11.30
N ARG A 52 -12.54 5.25 10.57
CA ARG A 52 -13.84 4.56 10.69
C ARG A 52 -13.79 3.13 10.14
N LEU A 53 -12.98 2.86 9.10
CA LEU A 53 -12.78 1.51 8.59
C LEU A 53 -12.06 0.63 9.62
N ALA A 54 -11.02 1.16 10.27
CA ALA A 54 -10.30 0.47 11.34
C ALA A 54 -11.24 0.07 12.51
N LYS A 55 -12.25 0.89 12.81
CA LYS A 55 -13.27 0.59 13.83
C LYS A 55 -14.26 -0.52 13.41
N ARG A 56 -14.28 -0.93 12.16
CA ARG A 56 -15.20 -1.97 11.63
C ARG A 56 -14.59 -3.37 11.64
N GLY A 57 -13.27 -3.49 11.70
CA GLY A 57 -12.55 -4.76 11.59
C GLY A 57 -11.33 -4.83 12.50
N VAL A 58 -10.30 -5.49 12.03
CA VAL A 58 -9.00 -5.60 12.72
C VAL A 58 -7.99 -4.69 12.01
N LEU A 59 -7.38 -3.81 12.79
CA LEU A 59 -6.22 -3.01 12.39
C LEU A 59 -4.93 -3.76 12.74
N PHE A 60 -4.11 -4.09 11.74
CA PHE A 60 -2.79 -4.66 11.95
C PHE A 60 -1.77 -3.52 12.12
N THR A 61 -1.28 -3.33 13.33
CA THR A 61 -0.38 -2.21 13.66
C THR A 61 1.08 -2.49 13.35
N ASN A 62 1.40 -3.74 12.98
CA ASN A 62 2.75 -4.23 12.68
C ASN A 62 2.72 -5.04 11.36
N ALA A 63 2.19 -4.43 10.30
CA ALA A 63 2.14 -5.02 8.97
C ALA A 63 3.28 -4.49 8.09
N HIS A 64 3.90 -5.39 7.31
CA HIS A 64 5.07 -5.06 6.50
C HIS A 64 4.95 -5.58 5.06
N CYS A 65 5.55 -4.85 4.13
CA CYS A 65 5.67 -5.29 2.74
C CYS A 65 6.76 -6.35 2.57
N ALA A 66 6.63 -7.20 1.54
CA ALA A 66 7.66 -8.18 1.18
C ALA A 66 8.91 -7.53 0.54
N ALA A 67 8.71 -6.35 -0.07
CA ALA A 67 9.78 -5.50 -0.57
C ALA A 67 9.29 -4.03 -0.60
N PRO A 68 10.11 -3.04 -0.23
CA PRO A 68 9.70 -1.65 -0.13
C PRO A 68 9.76 -0.92 -1.48
N ALA A 69 9.12 -1.50 -2.49
CA ALA A 69 8.96 -0.94 -3.82
C ALA A 69 7.69 -1.49 -4.50
N CYS A 70 7.06 -0.69 -5.35
CA CYS A 70 5.73 -0.98 -5.87
C CYS A 70 5.66 -2.33 -6.62
N LYS A 71 6.56 -2.57 -7.60
CA LYS A 71 6.47 -3.79 -8.41
C LYS A 71 6.72 -5.05 -7.58
N PRO A 72 7.82 -5.19 -6.82
CA PRO A 72 8.06 -6.41 -6.06
C PRO A 72 7.05 -6.63 -4.93
N SER A 73 6.62 -5.58 -4.22
CA SER A 73 5.60 -5.71 -3.18
C SER A 73 4.26 -6.20 -3.75
N ARG A 74 3.76 -5.53 -4.78
CA ARG A 74 2.48 -5.90 -5.43
C ARG A 74 2.56 -7.28 -6.09
N ALA A 75 3.71 -7.64 -6.67
CA ALA A 75 3.95 -8.98 -7.19
C ALA A 75 3.84 -10.04 -6.08
N ALA A 76 4.41 -9.79 -4.90
CA ALA A 76 4.32 -10.70 -3.76
C ALA A 76 2.87 -10.84 -3.25
N VAL A 77 2.10 -9.75 -3.17
CA VAL A 77 0.67 -9.79 -2.79
C VAL A 77 -0.15 -10.62 -3.76
N PHE A 78 0.04 -10.42 -5.07
CA PHE A 78 -0.77 -11.10 -6.08
C PHE A 78 -0.34 -12.54 -6.36
N SER A 79 0.92 -12.90 -6.12
CA SER A 79 1.42 -14.26 -6.31
C SER A 79 1.47 -15.09 -5.03
N GLY A 80 1.51 -14.45 -3.85
CA GLY A 80 1.78 -15.11 -2.56
C GLY A 80 3.21 -15.62 -2.44
N LEU A 81 4.15 -15.10 -3.26
CA LEU A 81 5.54 -15.56 -3.35
C LEU A 81 6.52 -14.42 -3.11
N MET A 82 7.57 -14.70 -2.33
CA MET A 82 8.64 -13.73 -2.06
C MET A 82 9.44 -13.37 -3.33
N PRO A 83 10.09 -12.19 -3.37
CA PRO A 83 10.95 -11.78 -4.47
C PRO A 83 12.00 -12.81 -4.88
N ALA A 84 12.57 -13.55 -3.93
CA ALA A 84 13.53 -14.61 -4.18
C ALA A 84 12.98 -15.76 -5.05
N ARG A 85 11.66 -16.01 -4.98
CA ARG A 85 10.99 -17.05 -5.79
C ARG A 85 10.46 -16.55 -7.12
N THR A 86 10.08 -15.28 -7.17
CA THR A 86 9.53 -14.67 -8.39
C THR A 86 10.59 -14.05 -9.30
N GLY A 87 11.77 -13.71 -8.76
CA GLY A 87 12.78 -12.93 -9.47
C GLY A 87 12.40 -11.44 -9.66
N VAL A 88 11.32 -10.98 -9.03
CA VAL A 88 10.86 -9.58 -9.12
C VAL A 88 11.43 -8.82 -7.93
N TRP A 89 12.60 -8.19 -8.13
CA TRP A 89 13.36 -7.51 -7.08
C TRP A 89 13.18 -5.99 -7.09
N SER A 90 12.93 -5.39 -8.26
CA SER A 90 12.85 -3.95 -8.45
C SER A 90 11.70 -3.55 -9.38
N ASN A 91 11.47 -2.24 -9.51
CA ASN A 91 10.50 -1.70 -10.46
C ASN A 91 10.90 -1.93 -11.94
N ASP A 92 12.18 -2.18 -12.20
CA ASP A 92 12.71 -2.47 -13.54
C ASP A 92 12.66 -3.97 -13.88
N SER A 93 12.37 -4.84 -12.92
CA SER A 93 12.18 -6.28 -13.16
C SER A 93 11.06 -6.53 -14.17
N MET A 94 11.06 -7.71 -14.77
CA MET A 94 9.95 -8.16 -15.61
C MET A 94 8.62 -8.12 -14.84
N ARG A 95 7.51 -8.01 -15.56
CA ARG A 95 6.17 -8.12 -14.98
C ARG A 95 5.99 -9.53 -14.40
N ILE A 96 5.20 -9.66 -13.32
CA ILE A 96 5.06 -10.90 -12.54
C ILE A 96 4.59 -12.10 -13.40
N GLU A 97 3.67 -11.88 -14.33
CA GLU A 97 3.15 -12.94 -15.20
C GLU A 97 4.20 -13.47 -16.18
N LYS A 98 5.26 -12.70 -16.44
CA LYS A 98 6.42 -13.12 -17.24
C LYS A 98 7.56 -13.65 -16.38
N ALA A 99 7.81 -13.03 -15.23
CA ALA A 99 8.87 -13.40 -14.30
C ALA A 99 8.59 -14.76 -13.63
N ALA A 100 7.33 -15.00 -13.28
CA ALA A 100 6.89 -16.24 -12.65
C ALA A 100 5.65 -16.83 -13.34
N PRO A 101 5.76 -17.32 -14.57
CA PRO A 101 4.62 -17.74 -15.40
C PRO A 101 3.85 -18.94 -14.83
N LYS A 102 4.46 -19.70 -13.90
CA LYS A 102 3.79 -20.78 -13.19
C LYS A 102 3.07 -20.34 -11.91
N ALA A 103 3.23 -19.07 -11.50
CA ALA A 103 2.53 -18.55 -10.36
C ALA A 103 1.05 -18.31 -10.71
N LYS A 104 0.16 -18.95 -9.95
CA LYS A 104 -1.27 -18.66 -10.04
C LYS A 104 -1.55 -17.35 -9.30
N LEU A 105 -1.85 -16.30 -10.03
CA LEU A 105 -2.12 -14.99 -9.42
C LEU A 105 -3.49 -14.97 -8.74
N LEU A 106 -3.62 -14.16 -7.70
CA LEU A 106 -4.81 -14.04 -6.86
C LEU A 106 -6.09 -13.81 -7.69
N THR A 107 -6.03 -12.96 -8.70
CA THR A 107 -7.17 -12.67 -9.59
C THR A 107 -7.61 -13.90 -10.39
N TYR A 108 -6.67 -14.74 -10.84
CA TYR A 108 -6.99 -16.00 -11.51
C TYR A 108 -7.65 -17.00 -10.55
N ALA A 109 -7.17 -17.07 -9.29
CA ALA A 109 -7.80 -17.92 -8.28
C ALA A 109 -9.26 -17.51 -8.00
N PHE A 110 -9.54 -16.20 -7.97
CA PHE A 110 -10.92 -15.68 -7.86
C PHE A 110 -11.75 -16.03 -9.10
N ARG A 111 -11.23 -15.81 -10.29
CA ARG A 111 -11.93 -16.11 -11.56
C ARG A 111 -12.29 -17.60 -11.66
N GLU A 112 -11.35 -18.50 -11.39
CA GLU A 112 -11.59 -19.93 -11.38
C GLU A 112 -12.62 -20.36 -10.32
N ALA A 113 -12.72 -19.63 -9.22
CA ALA A 113 -13.75 -19.86 -8.23
C ALA A 113 -15.13 -19.24 -8.60
N GLY A 114 -15.28 -18.70 -9.82
CA GLY A 114 -16.52 -18.16 -10.36
C GLY A 114 -16.85 -16.73 -9.90
N TYR A 115 -15.85 -15.98 -9.41
CA TYR A 115 -16.01 -14.57 -9.11
C TYR A 115 -15.93 -13.73 -10.39
N GLN A 116 -16.70 -12.64 -10.44
CA GLN A 116 -16.46 -11.56 -11.37
C GLN A 116 -15.26 -10.75 -10.86
N THR A 117 -14.23 -10.56 -11.69
CA THR A 117 -13.00 -9.85 -11.29
C THR A 117 -12.91 -8.51 -12.00
N LEU A 118 -12.98 -7.43 -11.23
CA LEU A 118 -12.92 -6.06 -11.73
C LEU A 118 -11.75 -5.32 -11.08
N GLY A 119 -11.14 -4.41 -11.83
CA GLY A 119 -10.03 -3.61 -11.33
C GLY A 119 -10.01 -2.20 -11.87
N THR A 120 -9.47 -1.26 -11.08
CA THR A 120 -9.25 0.11 -11.54
C THR A 120 -8.01 0.72 -10.87
N GLY A 121 -7.39 1.70 -11.53
CA GLY A 121 -6.26 2.46 -11.01
C GLY A 121 -4.96 1.65 -10.92
N LYS A 122 -4.22 1.76 -9.82
CA LYS A 122 -2.92 1.11 -9.66
C LYS A 122 -3.02 -0.17 -8.81
N MET A 123 -3.45 -1.27 -9.41
CA MET A 123 -3.44 -2.58 -8.74
C MET A 123 -2.06 -3.26 -8.81
N LEU A 124 -1.39 -3.17 -9.94
CA LEU A 124 0.01 -3.56 -10.16
C LEU A 124 0.84 -2.35 -10.59
N HIS A 125 2.16 -2.45 -10.49
CA HIS A 125 3.06 -1.37 -10.90
C HIS A 125 2.95 -1.05 -12.40
N SER A 126 2.89 -2.07 -13.23
CA SER A 126 2.51 -1.94 -14.64
C SER A 126 1.03 -2.27 -14.78
N THR A 127 0.30 -1.51 -15.57
CA THR A 127 -1.09 -1.86 -15.89
C THR A 127 -1.13 -3.18 -16.64
N VAL A 128 -1.87 -4.14 -16.10
CA VAL A 128 -2.05 -5.50 -16.65
C VAL A 128 -3.55 -5.80 -16.68
N PRO A 129 -4.30 -5.21 -17.65
CA PRO A 129 -5.76 -5.35 -17.72
C PRO A 129 -6.21 -6.81 -17.81
N GLU A 130 -5.43 -7.65 -18.46
CA GLU A 130 -5.71 -9.08 -18.68
C GLU A 130 -5.81 -9.90 -17.39
N LEU A 131 -5.35 -9.39 -16.27
CA LEU A 131 -5.53 -10.03 -14.97
C LEU A 131 -6.96 -9.95 -14.44
N PHE A 132 -7.77 -9.06 -14.97
CA PHE A 132 -9.16 -8.84 -14.59
C PHE A 132 -10.08 -9.13 -15.78
N GLU A 133 -11.34 -9.48 -15.52
CA GLU A 133 -12.35 -9.57 -16.59
C GLU A 133 -12.71 -8.18 -17.11
N GLU A 134 -12.69 -7.18 -16.22
CA GLU A 134 -12.85 -5.78 -16.62
C GLU A 134 -11.85 -4.91 -15.87
N TYR A 135 -11.18 -4.01 -16.58
CA TYR A 135 -10.20 -3.11 -16.00
C TYR A 135 -10.35 -1.67 -16.52
N HIS A 136 -10.60 -0.75 -15.62
CA HIS A 136 -10.62 0.68 -15.92
C HIS A 136 -9.23 1.29 -15.71
N SER A 137 -8.56 1.55 -16.83
CA SER A 137 -7.22 2.11 -16.80
C SER A 137 -7.25 3.64 -16.78
N VAL A 138 -6.88 4.22 -15.66
CA VAL A 138 -6.72 5.67 -15.51
C VAL A 138 -5.24 5.96 -15.35
N ASN A 139 -4.69 6.86 -16.16
CA ASN A 139 -3.31 7.30 -15.96
C ASN A 139 -3.28 8.47 -14.99
N GLN A 140 -2.66 8.28 -13.83
CA GLN A 140 -2.92 9.14 -12.70
C GLN A 140 -1.72 9.78 -12.03
N ARG A 141 -0.52 9.32 -12.38
CA ARG A 141 0.69 9.86 -11.76
C ARG A 141 0.75 11.39 -11.82
N TRP A 142 0.36 11.96 -12.96
CA TRP A 142 0.45 13.39 -13.25
C TRP A 142 -0.89 14.13 -13.13
N SER A 143 -1.93 13.47 -12.62
CA SER A 143 -3.20 14.13 -12.34
C SER A 143 -2.96 15.46 -11.57
N PRO A 144 -3.65 16.54 -11.89
CA PRO A 144 -4.87 16.65 -12.72
C PRO A 144 -4.63 16.86 -14.23
N PHE A 145 -3.41 16.72 -14.73
CA PHE A 145 -3.14 16.94 -16.13
C PHE A 145 -3.54 15.73 -16.99
N PRO A 146 -4.11 15.95 -18.19
CA PRO A 146 -4.43 14.86 -19.11
C PRO A 146 -3.18 14.09 -19.52
N LYS A 147 -3.30 12.79 -19.73
CA LYS A 147 -2.18 11.91 -20.14
C LYS A 147 -1.39 12.45 -21.32
N LYS A 148 -2.10 13.05 -22.31
CA LYS A 148 -1.50 13.62 -23.53
C LYS A 148 -0.70 14.92 -23.30
N ALA A 149 -0.97 15.61 -22.19
CA ALA A 149 -0.29 16.85 -21.85
C ALA A 149 0.99 16.63 -21.03
N VAL A 150 1.19 15.39 -20.53
CA VAL A 150 2.36 15.10 -19.71
C VAL A 150 3.55 14.82 -20.61
N PRO A 151 4.70 15.44 -20.34
CA PRO A 151 5.88 15.32 -21.17
C PRO A 151 6.52 13.93 -21.01
N TYR A 152 6.23 13.06 -21.95
CA TYR A 152 6.91 11.78 -22.06
C TYR A 152 7.92 11.75 -23.21
N THR A 153 8.05 12.85 -23.96
CA THR A 153 8.94 12.92 -25.11
C THR A 153 10.29 13.56 -24.73
N LYS A 154 11.38 12.94 -25.15
CA LYS A 154 12.73 13.47 -24.96
C LYS A 154 12.93 14.88 -25.57
N ALA A 155 12.08 15.28 -26.50
CA ALA A 155 12.15 16.55 -27.21
C ALA A 155 11.78 17.77 -26.34
N GLU A 156 11.10 17.55 -25.21
CA GLU A 156 10.64 18.62 -24.31
C GLU A 156 11.56 18.80 -23.09
N LEU A 157 12.62 17.99 -22.99
CA LEU A 157 13.60 18.12 -21.91
C LEU A 157 14.61 19.21 -22.27
N PRO A 158 14.97 20.10 -21.32
CA PRO A 158 16.00 21.11 -21.56
C PRO A 158 17.35 20.47 -21.88
N SER A 159 18.17 21.16 -22.64
CA SER A 159 19.52 20.76 -22.95
C SER A 159 20.39 20.62 -21.69
N LYS A 160 21.37 19.71 -21.71
CA LYS A 160 22.34 19.53 -20.65
C LYS A 160 22.87 20.88 -20.16
N GLY A 161 22.76 21.13 -18.86
CA GLY A 161 23.34 22.31 -18.22
C GLY A 161 22.39 23.44 -17.93
N THR A 162 21.09 23.30 -18.23
CA THR A 162 20.08 24.26 -17.79
C THR A 162 19.45 23.86 -16.46
N ASP A 163 19.07 24.84 -15.67
CA ASP A 163 18.28 24.64 -14.46
C ASP A 163 17.02 23.88 -14.80
N ASN A 164 16.74 22.83 -14.09
CA ASN A 164 15.55 22.00 -14.08
C ASN A 164 14.76 21.85 -15.39
N PRO A 165 14.47 20.63 -15.83
CA PRO A 165 13.50 20.39 -16.88
C PRO A 165 12.20 21.10 -16.52
N ARG A 166 11.64 21.84 -17.44
CA ARG A 166 10.40 22.58 -17.23
C ARG A 166 9.40 22.24 -18.33
N HIS A 167 8.21 21.88 -17.90
CA HIS A 167 7.11 21.62 -18.78
C HIS A 167 6.05 22.70 -18.59
N VAL A 168 5.65 23.32 -19.68
CA VAL A 168 4.58 24.30 -19.70
C VAL A 168 3.30 23.60 -20.12
N LEU A 169 2.41 23.40 -19.15
CA LEU A 169 1.14 22.71 -19.34
C LEU A 169 -0.03 23.67 -19.21
N LYS A 170 -1.19 23.24 -19.70
CA LYS A 170 -2.47 23.91 -19.41
C LYS A 170 -3.29 23.00 -18.49
N ASP A 171 -3.83 23.57 -17.43
CA ASP A 171 -4.84 22.89 -16.62
C ASP A 171 -6.22 22.90 -17.31
N SER A 172 -7.21 22.25 -16.73
CA SER A 172 -8.57 22.18 -17.29
C SER A 172 -9.28 23.53 -17.37
N ARG A 173 -8.83 24.53 -16.64
CA ARG A 173 -9.31 25.92 -16.69
C ARG A 173 -8.52 26.78 -17.71
N GLY A 174 -7.60 26.17 -18.48
CA GLY A 174 -6.77 26.86 -19.46
C GLY A 174 -5.61 27.68 -18.87
N ARG A 175 -5.37 27.63 -17.56
CA ARG A 175 -4.28 28.35 -16.88
C ARG A 175 -2.95 27.69 -17.17
N THR A 176 -1.92 28.51 -17.36
CA THR A 176 -0.55 27.99 -17.57
C THR A 176 0.05 27.52 -16.26
N VAL A 177 0.55 26.29 -16.26
CA VAL A 177 1.26 25.67 -15.16
C VAL A 177 2.65 25.26 -15.64
N VAL A 178 3.68 25.58 -14.85
CA VAL A 178 5.06 25.20 -15.14
C VAL A 178 5.50 24.18 -14.11
N LEU A 179 5.89 22.97 -14.57
CA LEU A 179 6.39 21.88 -13.72
C LEU A 179 7.92 21.79 -13.81
N PRO A 180 8.62 21.38 -12.75
CA PRO A 180 8.09 21.15 -11.40
C PRO A 180 7.68 22.46 -10.69
N ILE A 181 6.59 22.41 -9.92
CA ILE A 181 6.06 23.56 -9.19
C ILE A 181 7.05 24.00 -8.11
N ASN A 182 7.65 23.05 -7.42
CA ASN A 182 8.64 23.29 -6.34
C ASN A 182 9.97 23.86 -6.86
N ARG A 183 10.15 23.92 -8.18
CA ARG A 183 11.35 24.45 -8.87
C ARG A 183 12.67 23.79 -8.45
N MET A 184 12.64 22.61 -7.82
CA MET A 184 13.83 21.88 -7.46
C MET A 184 14.38 21.05 -8.63
N PRO A 185 15.70 20.84 -8.70
CA PRO A 185 16.28 19.82 -9.56
C PRO A 185 16.00 18.44 -8.99
N SER A 186 16.06 17.42 -9.85
CA SER A 186 16.14 16.04 -9.40
C SER A 186 17.60 15.57 -9.40
N ASP A 187 18.04 14.97 -8.32
CA ASP A 187 19.40 14.43 -8.19
C ASP A 187 19.54 13.06 -8.84
N ARG A 188 18.44 12.32 -9.01
CA ARG A 188 18.50 10.97 -9.54
C ARG A 188 18.76 10.92 -11.02
N THR A 189 17.96 11.64 -11.77
CA THR A 189 18.00 11.68 -13.23
C THR A 189 17.54 13.05 -13.70
N PRO A 190 18.43 14.05 -13.65
CA PRO A 190 18.08 15.47 -13.80
C PRO A 190 17.35 15.83 -15.09
N HIS A 191 17.41 14.98 -16.10
CA HIS A 191 16.79 15.19 -17.40
C HIS A 191 15.78 14.09 -17.78
N SER A 192 15.13 13.48 -16.77
CA SER A 192 14.14 12.45 -17.04
C SER A 192 12.79 12.78 -16.39
N VAL A 193 11.74 12.29 -17.00
CA VAL A 193 10.37 12.36 -16.46
C VAL A 193 10.29 11.78 -15.03
N ALA A 194 11.10 10.77 -14.73
CA ALA A 194 11.16 10.19 -13.39
C ALA A 194 11.68 11.17 -12.34
N GLY A 195 12.68 12.00 -12.69
CA GLY A 195 13.18 13.06 -11.83
C GLY A 195 12.14 14.14 -11.57
N GLU A 196 11.41 14.55 -12.58
CA GLU A 196 10.38 15.59 -12.46
C GLU A 196 9.17 15.18 -11.61
N SER A 197 9.03 13.91 -11.31
CA SER A 197 8.01 13.45 -10.36
C SER A 197 8.29 13.84 -8.91
N PHE A 198 9.49 14.35 -8.59
CA PHE A 198 9.83 14.85 -7.27
C PHE A 198 9.30 16.29 -7.09
N ASP A 199 7.99 16.40 -7.12
CA ASP A 199 7.25 17.65 -7.12
C ASP A 199 6.01 17.57 -6.23
N TRP A 200 5.50 18.74 -5.79
CA TRP A 200 4.35 18.84 -4.89
C TRP A 200 3.62 20.17 -4.98
N GLY A 201 2.30 20.10 -4.85
CA GLY A 201 1.45 21.27 -4.81
C GLY A 201 -0.03 21.00 -4.98
N GLY A 202 -0.83 22.00 -4.66
CA GLY A 202 -2.28 21.98 -4.82
C GLY A 202 -2.74 22.61 -6.12
N PHE A 203 -3.83 22.07 -6.69
CA PHE A 203 -4.45 22.64 -7.90
C PHE A 203 -5.92 22.97 -7.63
N ASP A 204 -6.29 24.19 -7.99
CA ASP A 204 -7.67 24.68 -7.94
C ASP A 204 -8.37 24.36 -9.27
N VAL A 205 -8.69 23.09 -9.46
CA VAL A 205 -9.45 22.52 -10.58
C VAL A 205 -10.53 21.60 -10.05
N PRO A 206 -11.53 21.19 -10.86
CA PRO A 206 -12.54 20.23 -10.43
C PRO A 206 -11.93 18.92 -9.89
N ASP A 207 -12.50 18.37 -8.84
CA ASP A 207 -12.02 17.07 -8.30
C ASP A 207 -12.07 15.95 -9.36
N SER A 208 -13.02 16.02 -10.30
CA SER A 208 -13.14 15.07 -11.41
C SER A 208 -11.94 15.02 -12.37
N ASP A 209 -11.07 16.02 -12.33
CA ASP A 209 -9.83 16.03 -13.13
C ASP A 209 -8.74 15.17 -12.49
N PHE A 210 -8.91 14.87 -11.19
CA PHE A 210 -7.97 14.02 -10.48
C PHE A 210 -8.33 12.54 -10.68
N GLY A 211 -7.34 11.75 -10.92
CA GLY A 211 -7.57 10.39 -11.25
C GLY A 211 -8.01 9.49 -10.11
N ASP A 212 -7.60 9.76 -8.91
CA ASP A 212 -8.11 8.98 -7.78
C ASP A 212 -9.63 9.21 -7.60
N THR A 213 -10.12 10.41 -7.93
CA THR A 213 -11.57 10.69 -8.03
C THR A 213 -12.24 9.91 -9.17
N GLN A 214 -11.58 9.80 -10.34
CA GLN A 214 -12.09 9.02 -11.47
C GLN A 214 -12.13 7.52 -11.14
N ILE A 215 -11.08 7.00 -10.48
CA ILE A 215 -11.00 5.63 -9.97
C ILE A 215 -12.19 5.33 -9.06
N THR A 216 -12.42 6.19 -8.06
CA THR A 216 -13.54 6.06 -7.12
C THR A 216 -14.88 6.09 -7.84
N SER A 217 -15.08 7.05 -8.73
CA SER A 217 -16.36 7.23 -9.44
C SER A 217 -16.71 6.02 -10.30
N TRP A 218 -15.71 5.41 -10.97
CA TRP A 218 -15.91 4.17 -11.70
C TRP A 218 -16.31 3.00 -10.79
N ALA A 219 -15.59 2.83 -9.67
CA ALA A 219 -15.87 1.76 -8.72
C ALA A 219 -17.28 1.90 -8.09
N ILE A 220 -17.70 3.13 -7.77
CA ILE A 220 -19.04 3.45 -7.28
C ILE A 220 -20.09 3.08 -8.33
N ASN A 221 -19.86 3.44 -9.60
CA ASN A 221 -20.79 3.09 -10.67
C ASN A 221 -20.99 1.57 -10.76
N LYS A 222 -19.89 0.78 -10.68
CA LYS A 222 -19.95 -0.68 -10.67
C LYS A 222 -20.76 -1.23 -9.47
N LEU A 223 -20.51 -0.71 -8.27
CA LEU A 223 -21.24 -1.13 -7.06
C LEU A 223 -22.74 -0.85 -7.16
N ASN A 224 -23.12 0.30 -7.73
CA ASN A 224 -24.52 0.71 -7.79
C ASN A 224 -25.34 0.01 -8.88
N HIS A 225 -24.71 -0.45 -9.96
CA HIS A 225 -25.45 -0.88 -11.15
C HIS A 225 -25.14 -2.31 -11.61
N GLU A 226 -23.98 -2.89 -11.26
CA GLU A 226 -23.54 -4.12 -11.89
C GLU A 226 -23.17 -5.23 -10.90
N LEU A 227 -22.82 -4.90 -9.65
CA LEU A 227 -22.22 -5.85 -8.71
C LEU A 227 -23.19 -6.29 -7.59
N GLY A 228 -23.05 -7.53 -7.15
CA GLY A 228 -23.69 -8.03 -5.93
C GLY A 228 -24.96 -8.85 -6.09
N SER A 229 -25.63 -8.83 -7.26
CA SER A 229 -26.96 -9.49 -7.40
C SER A 229 -26.90 -10.93 -7.91
N LYS A 230 -25.91 -11.34 -8.69
CA LYS A 230 -25.88 -12.66 -9.36
C LYS A 230 -24.63 -13.50 -9.11
N LYS A 231 -23.45 -12.86 -9.07
CA LYS A 231 -22.17 -13.52 -8.85
C LYS A 231 -21.39 -12.81 -7.74
N PRO A 232 -20.58 -13.54 -6.96
CA PRO A 232 -19.64 -12.89 -6.07
C PRO A 232 -18.61 -12.11 -6.90
N PHE A 233 -18.10 -11.00 -6.36
CA PHE A 233 -17.10 -10.19 -7.05
C PHE A 233 -15.81 -10.04 -6.24
N PHE A 234 -14.72 -9.84 -6.97
CA PHE A 234 -13.47 -9.27 -6.49
C PHE A 234 -13.27 -7.91 -7.17
N LEU A 235 -13.43 -6.84 -6.43
CA LEU A 235 -13.25 -5.46 -6.91
C LEU A 235 -11.95 -4.89 -6.36
N GLY A 236 -10.94 -4.77 -7.22
CA GLY A 236 -9.68 -4.12 -6.93
C GLY A 236 -9.72 -2.63 -7.23
N VAL A 237 -9.44 -1.80 -6.21
CA VAL A 237 -9.40 -0.34 -6.35
C VAL A 237 -8.04 0.17 -5.90
N GLY A 238 -7.22 0.64 -6.84
CA GLY A 238 -5.84 1.06 -6.60
C GLY A 238 -5.65 2.56 -6.72
N TYR A 239 -5.45 3.25 -5.60
CA TYR A 239 -5.18 4.68 -5.55
C TYR A 239 -3.70 4.98 -5.77
N TYR A 240 -3.44 6.11 -6.41
CA TYR A 240 -2.08 6.59 -6.65
C TYR A 240 -1.56 7.46 -5.51
N ARG A 241 -2.38 8.34 -4.91
CA ARG A 241 -1.90 9.20 -3.83
C ARG A 241 -1.76 8.42 -2.53
N PRO A 242 -0.67 8.73 -1.77
CA PRO A 242 0.29 9.83 -1.88
C PRO A 242 1.56 9.58 -2.73
N HIS A 243 1.56 8.74 -3.77
CA HIS A 243 2.70 8.60 -4.67
C HIS A 243 3.05 9.93 -5.36
N THR A 244 4.34 10.22 -5.52
CA THR A 244 4.86 11.41 -6.20
C THR A 244 4.48 11.45 -7.71
N PRO A 245 4.24 12.65 -8.27
CA PRO A 245 4.25 13.97 -7.62
C PRO A 245 3.11 14.10 -6.62
N LEU A 246 3.35 14.82 -5.50
CA LEU A 246 2.38 14.98 -4.42
C LEU A 246 1.34 16.06 -4.79
N PHE A 247 0.50 15.75 -5.76
CA PHE A 247 -0.53 16.64 -6.28
C PHE A 247 -1.90 16.24 -5.75
N ALA A 248 -2.63 17.22 -5.19
CA ALA A 248 -4.00 17.04 -4.72
C ALA A 248 -4.84 18.31 -4.97
N PRO A 249 -6.17 18.26 -4.86
CA PRO A 249 -7.00 19.44 -4.90
C PRO A 249 -6.57 20.47 -3.84
N GLN A 250 -6.54 21.75 -4.22
CA GLN A 250 -6.06 22.86 -3.41
C GLN A 250 -6.70 22.91 -2.02
N LYS A 251 -7.98 22.55 -1.89
CA LYS A 251 -8.72 22.55 -0.62
C LYS A 251 -8.06 21.73 0.49
N TYR A 252 -7.30 20.67 0.17
CA TYR A 252 -6.61 19.82 1.15
C TYR A 252 -5.35 20.48 1.72
N PHE A 253 -4.82 21.51 1.04
CA PHE A 253 -3.69 22.32 1.51
C PHE A 253 -4.12 23.49 2.41
N GLU A 254 -5.39 23.92 2.37
CA GLU A 254 -5.87 25.14 3.05
C GLU A 254 -5.63 25.12 4.57
N ARG A 255 -5.69 23.94 5.20
CA ARG A 255 -5.45 23.81 6.64
C ARG A 255 -4.04 24.25 7.06
N PHE A 256 -3.04 24.09 6.17
CA PHE A 256 -1.66 24.44 6.47
C PHE A 256 -1.39 25.95 6.41
N LYS A 257 -2.28 26.74 5.83
CA LYS A 257 -2.23 28.20 5.91
C LYS A 257 -2.38 28.70 7.35
N LYS A 258 -3.15 27.98 8.18
CA LYS A 258 -3.39 28.34 9.60
C LYS A 258 -2.48 27.58 10.56
N THR A 259 -2.18 26.34 10.26
CA THR A 259 -1.38 25.46 11.12
C THR A 259 -0.30 24.78 10.27
N PRO A 260 0.90 25.37 10.20
CA PRO A 260 1.99 24.82 9.41
C PRO A 260 2.29 23.35 9.74
N GLY A 261 2.68 22.59 8.73
CA GLY A 261 3.02 21.20 8.86
C GLY A 261 4.17 20.96 9.84
N LYS A 262 4.00 20.03 10.77
CA LYS A 262 5.07 19.56 11.66
C LYS A 262 5.99 18.63 10.86
N LEU A 263 7.30 18.80 11.04
CA LEU A 263 8.28 17.88 10.47
C LEU A 263 8.30 16.58 11.28
N PRO A 264 8.65 15.44 10.65
CA PRO A 264 8.86 14.20 11.39
C PRO A 264 10.00 14.37 12.41
N PRO A 265 9.99 13.58 13.51
CA PRO A 265 11.10 13.57 14.44
C PRO A 265 12.34 13.01 13.74
N ILE A 266 13.46 13.72 13.90
CA ILE A 266 14.77 13.31 13.43
C ILE A 266 15.82 13.44 14.55
N ARG A 267 16.87 12.62 14.44
CA ARG A 267 18.07 12.76 15.24
C ARG A 267 19.17 13.37 14.38
N LYS A 268 19.91 14.36 14.88
CA LYS A 268 20.93 15.08 14.10
C LYS A 268 22.04 14.13 13.74
N ASP A 269 22.52 13.20 14.24
CA ASP A 269 23.61 12.31 13.87
C ASP A 269 23.12 10.86 13.66
N ASP A 270 21.93 10.72 13.12
CA ASP A 270 21.22 9.44 12.98
C ASP A 270 21.99 8.42 12.14
N LEU A 271 22.79 8.88 11.18
CA LEU A 271 23.58 8.00 10.32
C LEU A 271 24.97 7.69 10.88
N LYS A 272 25.32 8.13 12.12
CA LYS A 272 26.69 8.02 12.64
C LYS A 272 27.09 6.58 12.97
N ASP A 273 26.12 5.78 13.46
CA ASP A 273 26.35 4.43 13.95
C ASP A 273 25.98 3.33 12.93
N ILE A 274 25.67 3.70 11.69
CA ILE A 274 25.45 2.76 10.60
C ILE A 274 26.67 2.69 9.66
N GLY A 275 26.82 1.51 9.02
CA GLY A 275 27.92 1.27 8.10
C GLY A 275 27.75 1.96 6.75
N PRO A 276 28.79 1.89 5.87
CA PRO A 276 28.77 2.48 4.53
C PRO A 276 27.60 2.05 3.67
N ALA A 277 27.16 0.78 3.75
CA ALA A 277 26.00 0.29 2.99
C ALA A 277 24.71 0.97 3.44
N GLY A 278 24.44 1.00 4.75
CA GLY A 278 23.28 1.68 5.31
C GLY A 278 23.28 3.17 4.96
N ARG A 279 24.42 3.83 5.13
CA ARG A 279 24.59 5.23 4.77
C ARG A 279 24.32 5.50 3.29
N LYS A 280 24.80 4.63 2.39
CA LYS A 280 24.50 4.73 0.96
C LYS A 280 23.01 4.72 0.69
N TRP A 281 22.28 3.75 1.26
CA TRP A 281 20.82 3.67 1.12
C TRP A 281 20.09 4.87 1.71
N ALA A 282 20.61 5.46 2.79
CA ALA A 282 20.03 6.66 3.40
C ALA A 282 20.09 7.86 2.47
N ILE A 283 21.27 8.19 1.94
CA ILE A 283 21.53 9.47 1.25
C ILE A 283 21.32 9.41 -0.27
N GLU A 284 21.24 8.20 -0.87
CA GLU A 284 21.09 8.05 -2.31
C GLU A 284 19.69 8.47 -2.77
N ALA A 285 19.60 9.22 -3.87
CA ALA A 285 18.35 9.65 -4.46
C ALA A 285 17.68 8.50 -5.25
N VAL A 286 17.36 7.39 -4.57
CA VAL A 286 16.86 6.16 -5.22
C VAL A 286 15.46 6.31 -5.82
N THR A 287 14.66 7.25 -5.37
CA THR A 287 13.32 7.49 -5.92
C THR A 287 13.34 8.64 -6.94
N ALA A 288 13.63 9.85 -6.51
CA ALA A 288 13.65 11.02 -7.39
C ALA A 288 14.52 12.17 -6.88
N GLY A 289 14.76 12.28 -5.57
CA GLY A 289 15.56 13.34 -4.99
C GLY A 289 16.09 12.97 -3.60
N SER A 290 17.13 13.65 -3.16
CA SER A 290 17.78 13.45 -1.87
C SER A 290 17.26 14.42 -0.81
N HIS A 291 17.43 14.07 0.48
CA HIS A 291 17.12 14.96 1.60
C HIS A 291 17.98 16.23 1.55
N ALA A 292 19.23 16.11 1.14
CA ALA A 292 20.13 17.25 1.00
C ALA A 292 19.58 18.31 0.01
N THR A 293 19.02 17.88 -1.12
CA THR A 293 18.40 18.77 -2.10
C THR A 293 17.13 19.40 -1.55
N VAL A 294 16.30 18.65 -0.84
CA VAL A 294 15.09 19.19 -0.17
C VAL A 294 15.46 20.27 0.85
N LEU A 295 16.49 20.07 1.66
CA LEU A 295 16.99 21.04 2.63
C LEU A 295 17.58 22.28 1.93
N LYS A 296 18.43 22.08 0.93
CA LYS A 296 19.06 23.15 0.16
C LYS A 296 18.03 24.12 -0.43
N HIS A 297 16.90 23.57 -0.92
CA HIS A 297 15.83 24.36 -1.51
C HIS A 297 14.72 24.73 -0.52
N GLN A 298 14.90 24.49 0.78
CA GLN A 298 13.94 24.83 1.86
C GLN A 298 12.54 24.25 1.64
N GLN A 299 12.45 23.05 1.02
CA GLN A 299 11.18 22.45 0.61
C GLN A 299 10.64 21.40 1.59
N TRP A 300 11.33 21.10 2.68
CA TRP A 300 10.94 19.98 3.55
C TRP A 300 9.52 20.10 4.09
N ARG A 301 9.19 21.24 4.66
CA ARG A 301 7.84 21.48 5.21
C ARG A 301 6.77 21.41 4.12
N ALA A 302 7.00 22.03 2.98
CA ALA A 302 6.06 22.00 1.86
C ALA A 302 5.81 20.56 1.35
N ALA A 303 6.84 19.73 1.30
CA ALA A 303 6.72 18.33 0.93
C ALA A 303 5.94 17.50 1.95
N VAL A 304 6.19 17.71 3.25
CA VAL A 304 5.43 17.07 4.35
C VAL A 304 3.95 17.47 4.30
N GLU A 305 3.66 18.75 4.13
CA GLU A 305 2.29 19.26 3.99
C GLU A 305 1.58 18.66 2.77
N ALA A 306 2.28 18.54 1.65
CA ALA A 306 1.74 17.93 0.45
C ALA A 306 1.47 16.43 0.61
N TYR A 307 2.35 15.70 1.28
CA TYR A 307 2.11 14.29 1.60
C TYR A 307 0.85 14.12 2.46
N LEU A 308 0.71 14.92 3.51
CA LEU A 308 -0.48 14.93 4.38
C LEU A 308 -1.75 15.37 3.63
N ALA A 309 -1.64 16.33 2.70
CA ALA A 309 -2.76 16.75 1.85
C ALA A 309 -3.21 15.63 0.90
N CYS A 310 -2.26 14.95 0.26
CA CYS A 310 -2.52 13.79 -0.59
C CYS A 310 -3.14 12.62 0.21
N THR A 311 -2.66 12.38 1.42
CA THR A 311 -3.20 11.36 2.33
C THR A 311 -4.65 11.68 2.71
N THR A 312 -4.95 12.95 3.03
CA THR A 312 -6.32 13.39 3.33
C THR A 312 -7.23 13.30 2.11
N TYR A 313 -6.72 13.60 0.92
CA TYR A 313 -7.46 13.48 -0.33
C TYR A 313 -7.82 12.01 -0.63
N VAL A 314 -6.87 11.10 -0.56
CA VAL A 314 -7.16 9.68 -0.82
C VAL A 314 -8.07 9.10 0.25
N ASP A 315 -7.97 9.55 1.52
CA ASP A 315 -8.91 9.18 2.58
C ASP A 315 -10.35 9.59 2.24
N HIS A 316 -10.53 10.80 1.69
CA HIS A 316 -11.86 11.25 1.21
C HIS A 316 -12.40 10.33 0.11
N GLU A 317 -11.56 9.96 -0.87
CA GLU A 317 -11.98 9.07 -1.96
C GLU A 317 -12.33 7.67 -1.44
N ILE A 318 -11.56 7.14 -0.49
CA ILE A 318 -11.88 5.89 0.22
C ILE A 318 -13.24 6.03 0.94
N GLY A 319 -13.50 7.18 1.56
CA GLY A 319 -14.77 7.47 2.20
C GLY A 319 -15.96 7.34 1.26
N ARG A 320 -15.88 7.98 0.09
CA ARG A 320 -16.91 7.90 -0.96
C ARG A 320 -17.17 6.45 -1.39
N LEU A 321 -16.10 5.66 -1.58
CA LEU A 321 -16.20 4.26 -1.97
C LEU A 321 -16.87 3.40 -0.89
N LEU A 322 -16.49 3.60 0.39
CA LEU A 322 -17.09 2.88 1.52
C LEU A 322 -18.57 3.23 1.70
N ASP A 323 -18.96 4.50 1.50
CA ASP A 323 -20.35 4.94 1.58
C ASP A 323 -21.21 4.28 0.49
N ALA A 324 -20.67 4.19 -0.74
CA ALA A 324 -21.35 3.51 -1.83
C ALA A 324 -21.51 2.00 -1.56
N LEU A 325 -20.47 1.33 -1.05
CA LEU A 325 -20.59 -0.07 -0.64
C LEU A 325 -21.63 -0.25 0.45
N ASP A 326 -21.65 0.62 1.47
CA ASP A 326 -22.57 0.52 2.61
C ASP A 326 -24.04 0.71 2.19
N GLN A 327 -24.31 1.42 1.09
CA GLN A 327 -25.63 1.63 0.48
C GLN A 327 -26.01 0.54 -0.52
N SER A 328 -25.09 -0.32 -0.93
CA SER A 328 -25.33 -1.39 -1.91
C SER A 328 -25.84 -2.68 -1.26
N ASP A 329 -26.48 -3.54 -2.07
CA ASP A 329 -26.88 -4.89 -1.66
C ASP A 329 -25.72 -5.78 -1.22
N ALA A 330 -24.49 -5.44 -1.63
CA ALA A 330 -23.28 -6.15 -1.29
C ALA A 330 -22.78 -5.87 0.15
N ALA A 331 -23.27 -4.83 0.83
CA ALA A 331 -22.79 -4.35 2.12
C ALA A 331 -22.65 -5.43 3.21
N ALA A 332 -23.63 -6.34 3.27
CA ALA A 332 -23.68 -7.38 4.31
C ALA A 332 -22.72 -8.54 4.08
N ASN A 333 -22.28 -8.75 2.83
CA ASN A 333 -21.55 -9.94 2.38
C ASN A 333 -20.19 -9.64 1.74
N THR A 334 -19.52 -8.55 2.11
CA THR A 334 -18.26 -8.15 1.50
C THR A 334 -17.13 -8.10 2.54
N TRP A 335 -16.02 -8.79 2.23
CA TRP A 335 -14.72 -8.54 2.86
C TRP A 335 -14.20 -7.21 2.36
N ILE A 336 -13.69 -6.37 3.27
CA ILE A 336 -12.97 -5.16 2.89
C ILE A 336 -11.53 -5.32 3.35
N VAL A 337 -10.59 -5.18 2.43
CA VAL A 337 -9.14 -5.19 2.70
C VAL A 337 -8.59 -3.86 2.22
N LEU A 338 -8.02 -3.08 3.14
CA LEU A 338 -7.27 -1.86 2.81
C LEU A 338 -5.81 -2.10 3.17
N TRP A 339 -4.91 -1.81 2.23
CA TRP A 339 -3.48 -1.96 2.39
C TRP A 339 -2.70 -0.93 1.58
N SER A 340 -1.49 -0.60 2.03
CA SER A 340 -0.51 0.13 1.23
C SER A 340 0.58 -0.81 0.74
N ASP A 341 1.12 -0.58 -0.44
CA ASP A 341 2.13 -1.48 -1.02
C ASP A 341 3.49 -1.39 -0.34
N HIS A 342 3.89 -0.26 0.18
CA HIS A 342 5.07 0.00 1.03
C HIS A 342 4.92 1.37 1.70
N GLY A 343 5.83 1.69 2.59
CA GLY A 343 5.92 2.99 3.23
C GLY A 343 6.72 4.03 2.43
N TRP A 344 7.01 5.16 3.10
CA TRP A 344 7.68 6.30 2.49
C TRP A 344 8.37 7.15 3.56
N HIS A 345 9.64 7.46 3.38
CA HIS A 345 10.39 8.41 4.21
C HIS A 345 10.16 9.85 3.74
N LEU A 346 10.10 10.76 4.69
CA LEU A 346 9.94 12.20 4.48
C LEU A 346 11.02 13.01 5.21
N GLY A 347 12.24 12.48 5.26
CA GLY A 347 13.42 13.06 5.88
C GLY A 347 13.98 12.26 7.06
N GLU A 348 13.25 11.28 7.60
CA GLU A 348 13.80 10.33 8.58
C GLU A 348 14.96 9.56 7.95
N LYS A 349 16.02 9.28 8.72
CA LYS A 349 17.27 8.67 8.21
C LYS A 349 17.92 9.45 7.06
N GLU A 350 17.69 10.77 7.00
CA GLU A 350 18.12 11.61 5.86
C GLU A 350 17.66 11.06 4.49
N HIS A 351 16.56 10.28 4.47
CA HIS A 351 16.06 9.60 3.30
C HIS A 351 14.74 10.21 2.77
N TRP A 352 14.56 10.15 1.44
CA TRP A 352 13.32 10.48 0.77
C TRP A 352 12.87 9.33 -0.11
N GLY A 353 11.68 8.82 0.21
CA GLY A 353 11.09 7.77 -0.58
C GLY A 353 11.08 6.42 0.12
N LYS A 354 11.30 5.39 -0.67
CA LYS A 354 11.18 3.97 -0.38
C LYS A 354 12.52 3.25 -0.62
N TRP A 355 12.54 1.96 -0.74
CA TRP A 355 13.69 1.11 -1.05
C TRP A 355 14.61 0.78 0.13
N THR A 356 14.32 1.22 1.33
CA THR A 356 15.14 0.92 2.51
C THR A 356 14.54 -0.19 3.36
N GLY A 357 15.36 -0.81 4.21
CA GLY A 357 14.92 -1.84 5.16
C GLY A 357 14.31 -1.32 6.46
N TRP A 358 14.32 -0.01 6.70
CA TRP A 358 13.82 0.62 7.92
C TRP A 358 12.30 0.64 8.01
N GLU A 359 11.80 0.83 9.24
CA GLU A 359 10.37 0.81 9.58
C GLU A 359 9.55 1.71 8.64
N ARG A 360 10.03 2.92 8.34
CA ARG A 360 9.30 3.90 7.56
C ARG A 360 9.05 3.48 6.10
N SER A 361 9.94 2.69 5.50
CA SER A 361 9.74 2.12 4.15
C SER A 361 8.96 0.80 4.16
N THR A 362 9.06 0.03 5.25
CA THR A 362 8.57 -1.35 5.25
C THR A 362 7.21 -1.52 5.92
N ARG A 363 6.92 -0.70 6.97
CA ARG A 363 5.66 -0.74 7.70
C ARG A 363 4.55 -0.04 6.92
N VAL A 364 3.39 -0.66 6.86
CA VAL A 364 2.27 -0.24 6.03
C VAL A 364 0.94 -0.30 6.79
N PRO A 365 -0.04 0.53 6.45
CA PRO A 365 -1.42 0.32 6.83
C PRO A 365 -1.94 -1.02 6.31
N LEU A 366 -2.62 -1.76 7.19
CA LEU A 366 -3.38 -2.96 6.83
C LEU A 366 -4.62 -3.07 7.71
N MET A 367 -5.78 -3.09 7.09
CA MET A 367 -7.09 -3.26 7.74
C MET A 367 -7.87 -4.35 7.03
N ILE A 368 -8.45 -5.28 7.79
CA ILE A 368 -9.30 -6.32 7.25
C ILE A 368 -10.62 -6.33 8.01
N VAL A 369 -11.72 -6.14 7.27
CA VAL A 369 -13.08 -6.12 7.79
C VAL A 369 -13.84 -7.33 7.26
N PRO A 370 -14.29 -8.24 8.13
CA PRO A 370 -15.10 -9.38 7.70
C PRO A 370 -16.51 -8.95 7.27
N PRO A 371 -17.17 -9.73 6.41
CA PRO A 371 -18.58 -9.51 6.07
C PRO A 371 -19.45 -9.40 7.33
N LYS A 372 -20.39 -8.47 7.37
CA LYS A 372 -21.29 -8.25 8.52
C LYS A 372 -21.96 -9.55 8.97
N ARG A 373 -22.38 -10.41 8.02
CA ARG A 373 -22.99 -11.71 8.32
C ARG A 373 -22.07 -12.72 9.00
N LEU A 374 -20.74 -12.53 8.89
CA LEU A 374 -19.72 -13.38 9.50
C LEU A 374 -19.08 -12.74 10.73
N ALA A 375 -19.41 -11.49 11.08
CA ALA A 375 -18.73 -10.71 12.10
C ALA A 375 -18.60 -11.43 13.45
N LYS A 376 -19.62 -12.19 13.87
CA LYS A 376 -19.60 -12.98 15.12
C LYS A 376 -18.51 -14.08 15.17
N ARG A 377 -17.90 -14.42 14.03
CA ARG A 377 -16.83 -15.44 13.95
C ARG A 377 -15.43 -14.84 14.16
N PHE A 378 -15.33 -13.52 14.24
CA PHE A 378 -14.08 -12.76 14.29
C PHE A 378 -14.08 -11.85 15.52
N ALA A 379 -12.92 -11.26 15.81
CA ALA A 379 -12.79 -10.28 16.86
C ALA A 379 -13.71 -9.07 16.62
N ALA A 380 -14.07 -8.39 17.69
CA ALA A 380 -14.89 -7.19 17.63
C ALA A 380 -14.27 -6.13 16.71
N GLY A 381 -15.10 -5.35 16.03
CA GLY A 381 -14.62 -4.20 15.26
C GLY A 381 -13.85 -3.23 16.16
N GLY A 382 -12.79 -2.64 15.61
CA GLY A 382 -11.85 -1.79 16.35
C GLY A 382 -10.73 -2.54 17.07
N SER A 383 -10.66 -3.88 16.94
CA SER A 383 -9.54 -4.66 17.48
C SER A 383 -8.23 -4.32 16.79
N ARG A 384 -7.13 -4.35 17.57
CA ARG A 384 -5.76 -4.07 17.09
C ARG A 384 -4.91 -5.33 17.21
N CYS A 385 -4.18 -5.66 16.17
CA CYS A 385 -3.24 -6.79 16.14
C CYS A 385 -1.82 -6.23 16.01
N ALA A 386 -1.00 -6.43 17.06
CA ALA A 386 0.41 -6.01 17.07
C ALA A 386 1.37 -7.12 16.61
N GLN A 387 0.86 -8.30 16.27
CA GLN A 387 1.69 -9.37 15.75
C GLN A 387 2.27 -9.00 14.38
N PRO A 388 3.54 -9.34 14.11
CA PRO A 388 4.14 -9.08 12.81
C PRO A 388 3.42 -9.90 11.72
N VAL A 389 2.91 -9.21 10.70
CA VAL A 389 2.23 -9.80 9.55
C VAL A 389 2.76 -9.21 8.24
N GLY A 390 2.79 -10.01 7.18
CA GLY A 390 3.26 -9.58 5.87
C GLY A 390 2.10 -9.31 4.91
N LEU A 391 2.27 -8.37 3.99
CA LEU A 391 1.29 -8.22 2.89
C LEU A 391 1.15 -9.48 2.04
N ILE A 392 2.18 -10.30 1.99
CA ILE A 392 2.19 -11.61 1.33
C ILE A 392 1.16 -12.58 1.94
N ASP A 393 0.73 -12.34 3.18
CA ASP A 393 -0.29 -13.11 3.89
C ASP A 393 -1.71 -12.87 3.35
N LEU A 394 -1.90 -11.81 2.55
CA LEU A 394 -3.21 -11.48 1.97
C LEU A 394 -3.72 -12.55 1.02
N TYR A 395 -2.86 -13.15 0.20
CA TYR A 395 -3.28 -14.22 -0.70
C TYR A 395 -3.81 -15.44 0.07
N PRO A 396 -3.06 -16.10 0.95
CA PRO A 396 -3.57 -17.26 1.70
C PRO A 396 -4.78 -16.89 2.57
N THR A 397 -4.86 -15.67 3.10
CA THR A 397 -6.01 -15.20 3.88
C THR A 397 -7.28 -15.16 3.03
N LEU A 398 -7.22 -14.54 1.85
CA LEU A 398 -8.37 -14.43 0.95
C LEU A 398 -8.73 -15.80 0.34
N ALA A 399 -7.73 -16.64 0.07
CA ALA A 399 -7.97 -18.00 -0.41
C ALA A 399 -8.78 -18.81 0.61
N GLU A 400 -8.40 -18.80 1.89
CA GLU A 400 -9.14 -19.48 2.96
C GLU A 400 -10.50 -18.82 3.19
N ALA A 401 -10.57 -17.49 3.26
CA ALA A 401 -11.80 -16.74 3.54
C ALA A 401 -12.89 -16.91 2.48
N CYS A 402 -12.48 -17.09 1.22
CA CYS A 402 -13.38 -17.16 0.05
C CYS A 402 -13.46 -18.56 -0.56
N GLY A 403 -12.77 -19.55 0.01
CA GLY A 403 -12.75 -20.93 -0.51
C GLY A 403 -12.14 -21.04 -1.90
N LEU A 404 -11.01 -20.34 -2.14
CA LEU A 404 -10.30 -20.39 -3.41
C LEU A 404 -9.35 -21.58 -3.44
N SER A 405 -9.17 -22.18 -4.63
CA SER A 405 -8.09 -23.14 -4.87
C SER A 405 -6.77 -22.41 -4.99
N ALA A 406 -6.03 -22.30 -3.89
CA ALA A 406 -4.70 -21.71 -3.86
C ALA A 406 -3.63 -22.70 -4.36
N PRO A 407 -2.46 -22.22 -4.83
CA PRO A 407 -1.29 -23.06 -5.08
C PRO A 407 -0.84 -23.80 -3.80
N ASN A 408 -0.27 -24.99 -3.96
CA ASN A 408 0.15 -25.84 -2.82
C ASN A 408 1.25 -25.21 -1.93
N LYS A 409 1.97 -24.21 -2.42
CA LYS A 409 3.09 -23.60 -1.72
C LYS A 409 3.12 -22.08 -1.90
N LEU A 410 2.45 -21.39 -0.99
CA LEU A 410 2.57 -19.94 -0.78
C LEU A 410 3.61 -19.66 0.32
N ASP A 411 4.27 -18.49 0.27
CA ASP A 411 5.24 -18.10 1.31
C ASP A 411 4.55 -17.35 2.47
N GLY A 412 3.35 -16.79 2.23
CA GLY A 412 2.53 -16.16 3.25
C GLY A 412 1.72 -17.17 4.08
N GLN A 413 1.15 -16.70 5.19
CA GLN A 413 0.28 -17.46 6.09
C GLN A 413 -1.09 -16.78 6.21
N SER A 414 -2.17 -17.57 6.39
CA SER A 414 -3.50 -16.99 6.58
C SER A 414 -3.59 -16.17 7.87
N LEU A 415 -4.15 -14.98 7.77
CA LEU A 415 -4.42 -14.09 8.90
C LEU A 415 -5.76 -14.38 9.59
N LEU A 416 -6.57 -15.34 9.12
CA LEU A 416 -7.85 -15.67 9.74
C LEU A 416 -7.72 -16.04 11.24
N PRO A 417 -6.68 -16.75 11.70
CA PRO A 417 -6.47 -16.97 13.13
C PRO A 417 -6.29 -15.67 13.93
N LEU A 418 -5.57 -14.68 13.37
CA LEU A 418 -5.37 -13.36 14.00
C LEU A 418 -6.63 -12.48 13.88
N LEU A 419 -7.41 -12.63 12.83
CA LEU A 419 -8.73 -11.99 12.75
C LEU A 419 -9.72 -12.51 13.78
N ARG A 420 -9.57 -13.78 14.24
CA ARG A 420 -10.38 -14.35 15.33
C ARG A 420 -9.83 -13.97 16.71
N ASN A 421 -8.52 -13.95 16.86
CA ASN A 421 -7.83 -13.60 18.11
C ASN A 421 -6.60 -12.73 17.82
N PRO A 422 -6.75 -11.40 17.77
CA PRO A 422 -5.67 -10.46 17.47
C PRO A 422 -4.49 -10.49 18.43
N ALA A 423 -4.72 -10.95 19.66
CA ALA A 423 -3.69 -11.07 20.70
C ALA A 423 -2.90 -12.38 20.64
N LYS A 424 -3.28 -13.34 19.78
CA LYS A 424 -2.59 -14.63 19.64
C LYS A 424 -1.14 -14.42 19.27
N ALA A 425 -0.20 -14.81 20.15
CA ALA A 425 1.22 -14.77 19.86
C ALA A 425 1.56 -15.70 18.67
N THR A 426 2.34 -15.21 17.73
CA THR A 426 2.75 -15.96 16.54
C THR A 426 4.22 -16.39 16.58
N GLY A 427 5.06 -15.67 17.32
CA GLY A 427 6.52 -15.87 17.31
C GLY A 427 7.17 -15.61 15.95
N ARG A 428 6.44 -15.01 14.99
CA ARG A 428 6.94 -14.82 13.62
C ARG A 428 8.07 -13.84 13.55
N VAL A 429 9.01 -14.15 12.68
CA VAL A 429 9.97 -13.23 12.08
C VAL A 429 9.53 -12.97 10.66
N LEU A 430 9.30 -11.71 10.29
CA LEU A 430 8.97 -11.34 8.92
C LEU A 430 10.24 -10.93 8.19
N THR A 431 10.29 -11.26 6.91
CA THR A 431 11.36 -10.83 6.01
C THR A 431 10.83 -9.86 4.98
N THR A 432 11.47 -8.70 4.90
CA THR A 432 11.37 -7.76 3.78
C THR A 432 12.70 -7.78 3.03
N THR A 433 12.67 -7.88 1.72
CA THR A 433 13.88 -7.79 0.88
C THR A 433 13.94 -6.42 0.19
N PHE A 434 15.04 -5.69 0.40
CA PHE A 434 15.21 -4.37 -0.21
C PHE A 434 16.41 -4.38 -1.16
N ASP A 435 16.21 -4.97 -2.34
CA ASP A 435 17.19 -5.38 -3.31
C ASP A 435 17.80 -6.77 -3.04
N LYS A 436 18.48 -7.32 -4.06
CA LYS A 436 19.05 -8.66 -3.99
C LYS A 436 20.18 -8.74 -2.95
N GLY A 437 20.00 -9.62 -1.97
CA GLY A 437 20.96 -9.84 -0.88
C GLY A 437 20.79 -8.92 0.32
N ASN A 438 19.94 -7.90 0.26
CA ASN A 438 19.60 -7.05 1.41
C ASN A 438 18.30 -7.51 2.02
N VAL A 439 18.29 -7.75 3.32
CA VAL A 439 17.11 -8.23 4.06
C VAL A 439 16.89 -7.43 5.33
N SER A 440 15.63 -7.29 5.69
CA SER A 440 15.18 -6.73 6.97
C SER A 440 14.24 -7.73 7.63
N HIS A 441 14.63 -8.19 8.82
CA HIS A 441 13.84 -9.10 9.65
C HIS A 441 13.13 -8.34 10.76
N ARG A 442 11.83 -8.60 10.92
CA ARG A 442 10.97 -7.88 11.86
C ARG A 442 10.21 -8.84 12.77
N THR A 443 10.39 -8.68 14.06
CA THR A 443 9.59 -9.36 15.11
C THR A 443 8.62 -8.36 15.77
N ILE A 444 7.98 -8.72 16.86
CA ILE A 444 7.15 -7.79 17.64
C ILE A 444 7.98 -6.65 18.26
N ARG A 445 9.26 -6.88 18.57
CA ARG A 445 10.13 -5.93 19.25
C ARG A 445 11.32 -5.50 18.40
N TRP A 446 11.95 -6.43 17.69
CA TRP A 446 13.25 -6.22 17.06
C TRP A 446 13.14 -6.01 15.55
N ARG A 447 14.01 -5.15 15.02
CA ARG A 447 14.35 -5.08 13.61
C ARG A 447 15.83 -5.34 13.43
N TYR A 448 16.13 -6.26 12.52
CA TYR A 448 17.48 -6.59 12.13
C TYR A 448 17.64 -6.44 10.62
N LEU A 449 18.61 -5.67 10.17
CA LEU A 449 18.96 -5.52 8.77
C LEU A 449 20.30 -6.18 8.51
N ARG A 450 20.40 -6.86 7.37
CA ARG A 450 21.66 -7.35 6.84
C ARG A 450 21.78 -6.95 5.38
N TYR A 451 22.89 -6.30 5.08
CA TYR A 451 23.23 -5.86 3.74
C TYR A 451 23.99 -6.94 2.97
N ALA A 452 23.99 -6.86 1.63
CA ALA A 452 24.64 -7.83 0.76
C ALA A 452 26.16 -7.93 0.97
N ASN A 453 26.79 -6.87 1.51
CA ASN A 453 28.20 -6.84 1.87
C ASN A 453 28.53 -7.37 3.27
N GLY A 454 27.52 -7.84 4.01
CA GLY A 454 27.64 -8.39 5.37
C GLY A 454 27.51 -7.37 6.49
N GLU A 455 27.35 -6.07 6.21
CA GLU A 455 27.05 -5.08 7.25
C GLU A 455 25.68 -5.34 7.88
N GLU A 456 25.54 -4.95 9.15
CA GLU A 456 24.37 -5.24 9.96
C GLU A 456 23.86 -4.01 10.70
N GLU A 457 22.56 -3.96 10.93
CA GLU A 457 21.90 -3.04 11.87
C GLU A 457 20.89 -3.81 12.73
N LEU A 458 20.77 -3.43 13.99
CA LEU A 458 19.79 -4.00 14.94
C LEU A 458 19.16 -2.88 15.76
N TYR A 459 17.83 -2.89 15.84
CA TYR A 459 17.06 -1.89 16.57
C TYR A 459 16.04 -2.52 17.51
N ASP A 460 15.91 -1.96 18.73
CA ASP A 460 14.88 -2.32 19.72
C ASP A 460 13.69 -1.36 19.58
N LEU A 461 12.74 -1.68 18.71
CA LEU A 461 11.60 -0.79 18.41
C LEU A 461 10.63 -0.58 19.58
N GLN A 462 10.76 -1.32 20.68
CA GLN A 462 10.00 -1.06 21.88
C GLN A 462 10.55 0.16 22.63
N ASN A 463 11.87 0.36 22.63
CA ASN A 463 12.56 1.43 23.34
C ASN A 463 13.04 2.54 22.38
N ASP A 464 13.24 2.22 21.12
CA ASP A 464 13.70 3.10 20.07
C ASP A 464 12.82 2.95 18.79
N PRO A 465 11.59 3.47 18.80
CA PRO A 465 10.66 3.33 17.69
C PRO A 465 11.08 4.07 16.42
N HIS A 466 12.13 4.88 16.50
CA HIS A 466 12.66 5.66 15.38
C HIS A 466 13.93 5.08 14.77
N GLU A 467 14.43 3.95 15.28
CA GLU A 467 15.64 3.28 14.78
C GLU A 467 16.89 4.19 14.86
N TRP A 468 17.03 4.97 15.95
CA TRP A 468 18.11 5.94 16.13
C TRP A 468 19.41 5.35 16.67
N THR A 469 19.37 4.15 17.28
CA THR A 469 20.52 3.54 17.92
C THR A 469 20.73 2.15 17.37
N ASN A 470 21.79 1.97 16.58
CA ASN A 470 22.18 0.67 16.04
C ASN A 470 22.89 -0.17 17.11
N LEU A 471 22.29 -1.28 17.50
CA LEU A 471 22.78 -2.20 18.51
C LEU A 471 23.56 -3.40 17.93
N ALA A 472 23.78 -3.45 16.61
CA ALA A 472 24.37 -4.62 15.95
C ALA A 472 25.82 -4.91 16.37
N ALA A 473 26.54 -3.89 16.81
CA ALA A 473 27.95 -4.03 17.26
C ALA A 473 28.06 -4.51 18.73
N ASP A 474 26.96 -4.53 19.50
CA ASP A 474 26.98 -4.98 20.89
C ASP A 474 26.96 -6.52 20.97
N PRO A 475 28.01 -7.18 21.52
CA PRO A 475 28.07 -8.63 21.62
C PRO A 475 26.92 -9.28 22.43
N LEU A 476 26.27 -8.52 23.29
CA LEU A 476 25.09 -8.99 24.04
C LEU A 476 23.94 -9.40 23.12
N HIS A 477 23.94 -8.96 21.88
CA HIS A 477 22.90 -9.24 20.90
C HIS A 477 23.27 -10.31 19.85
N ASP A 478 24.47 -10.93 19.92
CA ASP A 478 24.91 -11.89 18.90
C ASP A 478 23.99 -13.11 18.78
N GLU A 479 23.56 -13.69 19.90
CA GLU A 479 22.60 -14.80 19.92
C GLU A 479 21.21 -14.38 19.37
N LEU A 480 20.80 -13.14 19.61
CA LEU A 480 19.57 -12.60 19.03
C LEU A 480 19.67 -12.49 17.52
N LYS A 481 20.74 -11.90 16.99
CA LYS A 481 20.99 -11.76 15.55
C LYS A 481 21.01 -13.13 14.86
N LYS A 482 21.69 -14.11 15.46
CA LYS A 482 21.71 -15.49 14.96
C LYS A 482 20.30 -16.08 14.86
N ARG A 483 19.50 -16.00 15.90
CA ARG A 483 18.09 -16.49 15.89
C ARG A 483 17.23 -15.79 14.82
N LEU A 484 17.44 -14.49 14.60
CA LEU A 484 16.70 -13.75 13.60
C LEU A 484 17.04 -14.18 12.16
N THR A 485 18.25 -14.72 11.93
CA THR A 485 18.72 -15.19 10.61
C THR A 485 18.42 -16.67 10.36
N GLU A 486 18.35 -17.52 11.39
CA GLU A 486 18.13 -18.96 11.26
C GLU A 486 16.66 -19.37 10.99
N THR A 487 15.73 -18.45 11.11
CA THR A 487 14.29 -18.72 10.99
C THR A 487 13.77 -18.74 9.54
N HIS A 488 14.66 -18.77 8.55
CA HIS A 488 14.29 -18.67 7.12
C HIS A 488 14.91 -19.74 6.21
#